data_402cd77e97e816de3dd7b59b32cda1c3
#
_entry.id   402cd77e97e816de3dd7b59b32cda1c3
#
_cell.length_a   1.000
_cell.length_b   1.000
_cell.length_c   1.000
_cell.angle_alpha   90.00
_cell.angle_beta   90.00
_cell.angle_gamma   90.00
#
_symmetry.space_group_name_H-M   'P 1'
#
loop_
_entity.id
_entity.type
_entity.pdbx_description
1 polymer ?
#
loop_
_entity_poly.entity_id
_entity_poly.type
_entity_poly.pdbx_seq_one_letter_code
_entity_poly.pdbx_strand_id
1 'polypeptide(L)'
;AVTQFKGNPVLLNLWASWCPPCRREMPVMQAAQQQHDEVHFVFANQAETSDVIQHYLQTENLQLDHVLLDTHTELAQWVQSRGLPTTLFIDAEGNMQSYRMGELSAASLASHLQALQSSQSEIAH
;
A
#
# COMPACT_ATOMS: atom_id res chain seq x y z
N ALA A 1 -8.82 -11.62 1.51
CA ALA A 1 -8.29 -10.35 1.99
C ALA A 1 -8.41 -9.27 0.94
N VAL A 2 -7.64 -9.36 -0.16
CA VAL A 2 -7.72 -8.32 -1.20
C VAL A 2 -9.08 -8.32 -1.91
N THR A 3 -9.72 -9.45 -1.99
CA THR A 3 -11.02 -9.60 -2.67
C THR A 3 -12.14 -8.78 -2.01
N GLN A 4 -12.01 -8.45 -0.73
CA GLN A 4 -13.02 -7.65 -0.04
C GLN A 4 -13.09 -6.21 -0.57
N PHE A 5 -12.07 -5.77 -1.30
CA PHE A 5 -12.03 -4.42 -1.88
C PHE A 5 -12.41 -4.41 -3.35
N LYS A 6 -12.92 -5.51 -3.87
CA LYS A 6 -13.29 -5.61 -5.29
C LYS A 6 -14.32 -4.54 -5.63
N GLY A 7 -14.13 -3.88 -6.77
CA GLY A 7 -14.96 -2.78 -7.21
C GLY A 7 -14.33 -1.42 -7.03
N ASN A 8 -13.23 -1.34 -6.27
CA ASN A 8 -12.46 -0.11 -6.08
C ASN A 8 -10.98 -0.38 -6.27
N PRO A 9 -10.21 0.61 -6.72
CA PRO A 9 -8.77 0.43 -6.81
C PRO A 9 -8.13 0.20 -5.45
N VAL A 10 -7.04 -0.55 -5.42
CA VAL A 10 -6.31 -0.86 -4.19
C VAL A 10 -4.84 -0.51 -4.39
N LEU A 11 -4.27 0.19 -3.41
CA LEU A 11 -2.84 0.34 -3.26
C LEU A 11 -2.40 -0.62 -2.16
N LEU A 12 -1.59 -1.59 -2.51
CA LEU A 12 -1.08 -2.58 -1.55
C LEU A 12 0.39 -2.28 -1.29
N ASN A 13 0.72 -1.95 -0.05
CA ASN A 13 2.07 -1.59 0.36
C ASN A 13 2.60 -2.63 1.34
N LEU A 14 3.69 -3.27 0.99
CA LEU A 14 4.38 -4.22 1.88
C LEU A 14 5.50 -3.47 2.60
N TRP A 15 5.50 -3.53 3.94
CA TRP A 15 6.37 -2.68 4.74
C TRP A 15 6.76 -3.36 6.05
N ALA A 16 7.73 -2.76 6.74
CA ALA A 16 8.10 -3.13 8.10
C ALA A 16 8.61 -1.92 8.85
N SER A 17 8.44 -1.92 10.17
CA SER A 17 8.84 -0.78 10.99
C SER A 17 10.37 -0.62 11.09
N TRP A 18 11.12 -1.70 10.83
CA TRP A 18 12.59 -1.67 10.88
C TRP A 18 13.22 -1.22 9.56
N CYS A 19 12.42 -0.99 8.55
CA CYS A 19 12.87 -0.69 7.18
C CYS A 19 12.93 0.83 6.99
N PRO A 20 14.12 1.45 6.89
CA PRO A 20 14.20 2.91 6.78
C PRO A 20 13.46 3.52 5.60
N PRO A 21 13.57 2.99 4.36
CA PRO A 21 12.77 3.57 3.27
C PRO A 21 11.27 3.41 3.49
N CYS A 22 10.83 2.32 4.15
CA CYS A 22 9.42 2.16 4.50
C CYS A 22 8.97 3.27 5.44
N ARG A 23 9.77 3.57 6.44
CA ARG A 23 9.47 4.60 7.44
C ARG A 23 9.37 5.98 6.81
N ARG A 24 10.26 6.29 5.88
CA ARG A 24 10.22 7.58 5.18
C ARG A 24 8.98 7.71 4.31
N GLU A 25 8.49 6.60 3.79
CA GLU A 25 7.34 6.58 2.89
C GLU A 25 6.01 6.72 3.62
N MET A 26 5.92 6.32 4.88
CA MET A 26 4.65 6.28 5.61
C MET A 26 3.92 7.62 5.68
N PRO A 27 4.58 8.75 6.00
CA PRO A 27 3.86 10.03 5.98
C PRO A 27 3.37 10.41 4.58
N VAL A 28 4.10 10.03 3.54
CA VAL A 28 3.69 10.26 2.16
C VAL A 28 2.44 9.45 1.84
N MET A 29 2.41 8.19 2.26
CA MET A 29 1.25 7.32 2.08
C MET A 29 0.04 7.83 2.84
N GLN A 30 0.24 8.28 4.09
CA GLN A 30 -0.85 8.81 4.90
C GLN A 30 -1.48 10.03 4.25
N ALA A 31 -0.67 10.94 3.75
CA ALA A 31 -1.18 12.12 3.06
C ALA A 31 -1.94 11.74 1.79
N ALA A 32 -1.45 10.77 1.05
CA ALA A 32 -2.10 10.31 -0.18
C ALA A 32 -3.45 9.66 0.10
N GLN A 33 -3.54 8.84 1.15
CA GLN A 33 -4.82 8.19 1.46
C GLN A 33 -5.90 9.19 1.84
N GLN A 34 -5.52 10.31 2.43
CA GLN A 34 -6.46 11.38 2.77
C GLN A 34 -6.98 12.11 1.55
N GLN A 35 -6.24 12.07 0.44
CA GLN A 35 -6.58 12.77 -0.79
C GLN A 35 -7.26 11.88 -1.84
N HIS A 36 -7.28 10.56 -1.61
CA HIS A 36 -7.78 9.60 -2.60
C HIS A 36 -8.75 8.63 -1.94
N ASP A 37 -9.96 9.12 -1.60
CA ASP A 37 -10.96 8.34 -0.87
C ASP A 37 -11.42 7.09 -1.63
N GLU A 38 -11.38 7.13 -2.95
CA GLU A 38 -11.85 6.01 -3.78
C GLU A 38 -10.83 4.87 -3.89
N VAL A 39 -9.61 5.09 -3.43
CA VAL A 39 -8.55 4.07 -3.42
C VAL A 39 -8.44 3.49 -2.02
N HIS A 40 -8.47 2.16 -1.92
CA HIS A 40 -8.23 1.48 -0.65
C HIS A 40 -6.73 1.30 -0.45
N PHE A 41 -6.19 1.95 0.57
CA PHE A 41 -4.78 1.81 0.93
C PHE A 41 -4.66 0.68 1.94
N VAL A 42 -3.96 -0.37 1.56
CA VAL A 42 -3.79 -1.57 2.38
C VAL A 42 -2.30 -1.74 2.67
N PHE A 43 -1.96 -1.76 3.96
CA PHE A 43 -0.57 -1.82 4.42
C PHE A 43 -0.31 -3.19 5.03
N ALA A 44 0.38 -4.05 4.30
CA ALA A 44 0.68 -5.41 4.73
C ALA A 44 2.04 -5.45 5.43
N ASN A 45 2.01 -5.51 6.75
CA ASN A 45 3.24 -5.54 7.54
C ASN A 45 3.88 -6.92 7.45
N GLN A 46 5.19 -6.94 7.26
CA GLN A 46 5.93 -8.17 7.03
C GLN A 46 6.56 -8.69 8.30
N ALA A 47 5.96 -9.77 8.83
CA ALA A 47 6.52 -10.61 9.88
C ALA A 47 6.75 -9.94 11.24
N GLU A 48 6.04 -8.84 11.52
CA GLU A 48 6.11 -8.21 12.85
C GLU A 48 4.83 -8.49 13.63
N THR A 49 4.92 -8.37 14.97
CA THR A 49 3.75 -8.58 15.81
C THR A 49 2.87 -7.34 15.84
N SER A 50 1.61 -7.53 16.21
CA SER A 50 0.66 -6.44 16.37
C SER A 50 1.17 -5.39 17.35
N ASP A 51 1.79 -5.81 18.45
CA ASP A 51 2.30 -4.89 19.47
C ASP A 51 3.38 -3.97 18.90
N VAL A 52 4.30 -4.53 18.13
CA VAL A 52 5.37 -3.75 17.49
C VAL A 52 4.79 -2.72 16.54
N ILE A 53 3.83 -3.14 15.72
CA ILE A 53 3.21 -2.27 14.73
C ILE A 53 2.46 -1.13 15.42
N GLN A 54 1.66 -1.44 16.46
CA GLN A 54 0.91 -0.43 17.18
C GLN A 54 1.82 0.58 17.83
N HIS A 55 2.91 0.11 18.45
CA HIS A 55 3.87 1.00 19.06
C HIS A 55 4.49 1.96 18.03
N TYR A 56 4.86 1.42 16.87
CA TYR A 56 5.43 2.23 15.79
C TYR A 56 4.43 3.30 15.32
N LEU A 57 3.19 2.90 15.05
CA LEU A 57 2.17 3.83 14.55
C LEU A 57 1.87 4.93 15.55
N GLN A 58 1.80 4.60 16.84
CA GLN A 58 1.57 5.57 17.89
C GLN A 58 2.74 6.53 18.05
N THR A 59 3.96 6.01 18.06
CA THR A 59 5.18 6.80 18.22
C THR A 59 5.33 7.79 17.06
N GLU A 60 5.03 7.37 15.85
CA GLU A 60 5.16 8.21 14.65
C GLU A 60 3.89 9.00 14.35
N ASN A 61 2.86 8.87 15.17
CA ASN A 61 1.58 9.56 14.99
C ASN A 61 0.98 9.32 13.61
N LEU A 62 0.94 8.05 13.20
CA LEU A 62 0.43 7.64 11.90
C LEU A 62 -0.94 6.98 12.03
N GLN A 63 -1.84 7.31 11.11
CA GLN A 63 -3.16 6.70 11.01
C GLN A 63 -3.31 6.12 9.60
N LEU A 64 -3.17 4.81 9.50
CA LEU A 64 -3.25 4.08 8.25
C LEU A 64 -4.59 3.35 8.18
N ASP A 65 -5.21 3.35 6.98
CA ASP A 65 -6.58 2.84 6.81
C ASP A 65 -6.72 1.36 7.12
N HIS A 66 -5.93 0.54 6.44
CA HIS A 66 -6.04 -0.92 6.56
C HIS A 66 -4.66 -1.50 6.79
N VAL A 67 -4.41 -1.98 7.99
CA VAL A 67 -3.13 -2.60 8.33
C VAL A 67 -3.35 -4.10 8.46
N LEU A 68 -2.67 -4.86 7.63
CA LEU A 68 -2.72 -6.32 7.64
C LEU A 68 -1.44 -6.90 8.23
N LEU A 69 -1.56 -8.05 8.87
CA LEU A 69 -0.42 -8.77 9.41
C LEU A 69 -0.07 -9.91 8.46
N ASP A 70 1.01 -9.77 7.72
CA ASP A 70 1.53 -10.84 6.86
C ASP A 70 2.60 -11.59 7.64
N THR A 71 2.16 -12.29 8.69
CA THR A 71 3.00 -12.90 9.70
C THR A 71 4.03 -13.85 9.12
N HIS A 72 3.65 -14.62 8.12
CA HIS A 72 4.52 -15.61 7.48
C HIS A 72 5.00 -15.19 6.12
N THR A 73 4.87 -13.92 5.79
CA THR A 73 5.28 -13.33 4.52
C THR A 73 4.71 -14.03 3.29
N GLU A 74 3.54 -14.65 3.46
CA GLU A 74 2.89 -15.38 2.37
C GLU A 74 2.48 -14.45 1.23
N LEU A 75 1.95 -13.27 1.57
CA LEU A 75 1.57 -12.28 0.57
C LEU A 75 2.78 -11.79 -0.20
N ALA A 76 3.88 -11.53 0.51
CA ALA A 76 5.11 -11.10 -0.13
C ALA A 76 5.63 -12.15 -1.11
N GLN A 77 5.56 -13.41 -0.73
CA GLN A 77 5.97 -14.52 -1.59
C GLN A 77 5.06 -14.64 -2.80
N TRP A 78 3.76 -14.49 -2.58
CA TRP A 78 2.77 -14.60 -3.64
C TRP A 78 2.96 -13.52 -4.71
N VAL A 79 3.27 -12.28 -4.31
CA VAL A 79 3.51 -11.19 -5.25
C VAL A 79 4.97 -11.11 -5.70
N GLN A 80 5.80 -12.04 -5.24
CA GLN A 80 7.22 -12.13 -5.59
C GLN A 80 8.01 -10.89 -5.21
N SER A 81 7.72 -10.35 -4.03
CA SER A 81 8.46 -9.21 -3.50
C SER A 81 9.88 -9.62 -3.15
N ARG A 82 10.85 -8.82 -3.57
CA ARG A 82 12.27 -9.08 -3.32
C ARG A 82 12.85 -8.13 -2.28
N GLY A 83 12.06 -7.22 -1.78
CA GLY A 83 12.54 -6.27 -0.79
C GLY A 83 11.43 -5.34 -0.36
N LEU A 84 11.73 -4.50 0.61
CA LEU A 84 10.77 -3.55 1.16
C LEU A 84 11.27 -2.12 0.99
N PRO A 85 10.38 -1.16 0.77
CA PRO A 85 8.96 -1.35 0.55
C PRO A 85 8.67 -1.87 -0.87
N THR A 86 7.55 -2.56 -1.02
CA THR A 86 7.02 -2.96 -2.32
C THR A 86 5.59 -2.48 -2.41
N THR A 87 5.24 -1.83 -3.52
CA THR A 87 3.91 -1.26 -3.70
C THR A 87 3.29 -1.78 -4.99
N LEU A 88 2.05 -2.28 -4.88
CA LEU A 88 1.28 -2.75 -6.01
C LEU A 88 0.06 -1.85 -6.19
N PHE A 89 -0.21 -1.49 -7.43
CA PHE A 89 -1.38 -0.69 -7.79
C PHE A 89 -2.35 -1.58 -8.56
N ILE A 90 -3.50 -1.85 -7.95
CA ILE A 90 -4.47 -2.83 -8.43
C ILE A 90 -5.74 -2.09 -8.84
N ASP A 91 -6.23 -2.35 -10.05
CA ASP A 91 -7.41 -1.66 -10.53
C ASP A 91 -8.70 -2.23 -9.91
N ALA A 92 -9.84 -1.62 -10.25
CA ALA A 92 -11.13 -1.98 -9.68
C ALA A 92 -11.55 -3.41 -10.01
N GLU A 93 -11.01 -3.99 -11.07
CA GLU A 93 -11.30 -5.37 -11.48
C GLU A 93 -10.37 -6.38 -10.83
N GLY A 94 -9.40 -5.92 -10.05
CA GLY A 94 -8.46 -6.80 -9.35
C GLY A 94 -7.20 -7.10 -10.14
N ASN A 95 -6.95 -6.39 -11.22
CA ASN A 95 -5.75 -6.59 -12.05
C ASN A 95 -4.65 -5.65 -11.61
N MET A 96 -3.43 -6.16 -11.52
CA MET A 96 -2.27 -5.34 -11.19
C MET A 96 -1.91 -4.45 -12.37
N GLN A 97 -1.96 -3.12 -12.16
CA GLN A 97 -1.60 -2.15 -13.19
C GLN A 97 -0.14 -1.80 -13.16
N SER A 98 0.42 -1.64 -11.98
CA SER A 98 1.82 -1.32 -11.84
C SER A 98 2.36 -1.85 -10.53
N TYR A 99 3.66 -1.96 -10.48
CA TYR A 99 4.41 -2.57 -9.38
C TYR A 99 5.67 -1.74 -9.19
N ARG A 100 5.96 -1.39 -7.95
CA ARG A 100 7.15 -0.62 -7.65
C ARG A 100 7.89 -1.21 -6.47
N MET A 101 9.16 -1.51 -6.66
CA MET A 101 10.03 -1.93 -5.57
C MET A 101 10.86 -0.73 -5.17
N GLY A 102 10.94 -0.48 -3.85
CA GLY A 102 11.67 0.65 -3.33
C GLY A 102 10.78 1.82 -2.97
N GLU A 103 11.38 2.83 -2.39
CA GLU A 103 10.68 4.00 -1.87
C GLU A 103 10.07 4.85 -2.99
N LEU A 104 8.81 5.27 -2.79
CA LEU A 104 8.13 6.19 -3.69
C LEU A 104 8.17 7.60 -3.12
N SER A 105 8.50 8.57 -3.97
CA SER A 105 8.33 9.98 -3.62
C SER A 105 6.85 10.35 -3.72
N ALA A 106 6.48 11.49 -3.13
CA ALA A 106 5.11 11.98 -3.23
C ALA A 106 4.69 12.18 -4.69
N ALA A 107 5.58 12.70 -5.52
CA ALA A 107 5.28 12.93 -6.94
C ALA A 107 5.09 11.62 -7.71
N SER A 108 5.95 10.64 -7.46
CA SER A 108 5.85 9.35 -8.11
C SER A 108 4.58 8.62 -7.69
N LEU A 109 4.26 8.67 -6.40
CA LEU A 109 3.03 8.08 -5.87
C LEU A 109 1.80 8.72 -6.51
N ALA A 110 1.76 10.04 -6.57
CA ALA A 110 0.64 10.76 -7.18
C ALA A 110 0.46 10.37 -8.65
N SER A 111 1.55 10.22 -9.37
CA SER A 111 1.51 9.81 -10.78
C SER A 111 0.91 8.42 -10.95
N HIS A 112 1.32 7.46 -10.11
CA HIS A 112 0.77 6.09 -10.15
C HIS A 112 -0.71 6.08 -9.79
N LEU A 113 -1.11 6.86 -8.79
CA LEU A 113 -2.52 6.93 -8.39
C LEU A 113 -3.38 7.57 -9.46
N GLN A 114 -2.87 8.60 -10.12
CA GLN A 114 -3.59 9.24 -11.23
C GLN A 114 -3.80 8.27 -12.39
N ALA A 115 -2.78 7.50 -12.73
CA ALA A 115 -2.88 6.50 -13.79
C ALA A 115 -3.92 5.42 -13.44
N LEU A 116 -3.97 5.02 -12.18
CA LEU A 116 -4.91 4.03 -11.70
C LEU A 116 -6.35 4.53 -11.81
N GLN A 117 -6.60 5.78 -11.45
CA GLN A 117 -7.92 6.40 -11.54
C GLN A 117 -8.34 6.67 -12.99
N SER A 118 -7.41 7.10 -13.83
CA SER A 118 -7.68 7.33 -15.24
C SER A 118 -8.12 6.04 -15.94
N SER A 119 -7.43 4.94 -15.64
CA SER A 119 -7.79 3.64 -16.18
C SER A 119 -9.21 3.24 -15.79
N GLN A 120 -9.59 3.48 -14.53
CA GLN A 120 -10.94 3.20 -14.06
C GLN A 120 -11.96 4.09 -14.73
N SER A 121 -11.65 5.37 -14.92
CA SER A 121 -12.51 6.30 -15.64
C SER A 121 -12.77 5.85 -17.06
N GLU A 122 -11.74 5.39 -17.74
CA GLU A 122 -11.88 4.86 -19.11
C GLU A 122 -12.79 3.65 -19.15
N ILE A 123 -12.66 2.76 -18.17
CA ILE A 123 -13.49 1.57 -18.08
C ILE A 123 -14.96 1.96 -17.84
N ALA A 124 -15.20 3.03 -17.10
CA ALA A 124 -16.55 3.47 -16.80
C ALA A 124 -17.29 4.04 -18.02
N HIS A 125 -16.57 4.36 -19.05
CA HIS A 125 -17.17 4.83 -20.31
C HIS A 125 -17.41 3.69 -21.28
#